data_fd9d9d49adcf10953413ec9b348fafd5
#
_entry.id   fd9d9d49adcf10953413ec9b348fafd5
#
_cell.length_a   1.000
_cell.length_b   1.000
_cell.length_c   1.000
_cell.angle_alpha   90.00
_cell.angle_beta   90.00
_cell.angle_gamma   90.00
#
_symmetry.space_group_name_H-M   'P 1'
#
loop_
_entity.id
_entity.type
_entity.pdbx_description
1 polymer ?
#
loop_
_entity_poly.entity_id
_entity_poly.type
_entity_poly.pdbx_seq_one_letter_code
_entity_poly.pdbx_strand_id
1 'polypeptide(L)'
;LVAADSGKIFTLDRAGGITITLPAAAAGYFFDFVVTTTFTGTWTINAASASDVLQGGCWIVDKDNVDSHVAVNAGATIGFSTPAAADHQFVADGDTKGRFLGSRLTYLAASDSKWIVDGVIFGDGTLALPFT
;
A
#
# COMPACT_ATOMS: atom_id res chain seq x y z
N LEU A 1 10.95 -10.66 1.65
CA LEU A 1 12.13 -9.95 1.17
C LEU A 1 13.29 -10.09 2.16
N VAL A 2 14.48 -9.74 1.72
CA VAL A 2 15.69 -9.71 2.55
C VAL A 2 16.38 -8.35 2.43
N ALA A 3 17.26 -8.02 3.37
CA ALA A 3 17.99 -6.75 3.39
C ALA A 3 18.71 -6.43 2.06
N ALA A 4 19.27 -7.46 1.39
CA ALA A 4 19.95 -7.31 0.10
C ALA A 4 19.02 -6.90 -1.06
N ASP A 5 17.70 -6.92 -0.85
CA ASP A 5 16.73 -6.45 -1.82
C ASP A 5 16.46 -4.95 -1.71
N SER A 6 17.03 -4.27 -0.72
CA SER A 6 16.90 -2.82 -0.55
C SER A 6 17.37 -2.07 -1.79
N GLY A 7 16.65 -1.04 -2.18
CA GLY A 7 16.90 -0.24 -3.38
C GLY A 7 16.25 -0.78 -4.66
N LYS A 8 15.55 -1.92 -4.59
CA LYS A 8 14.89 -2.50 -5.76
C LYS A 8 13.45 -2.02 -5.91
N ILE A 9 13.01 -2.01 -7.17
CA ILE A 9 11.62 -1.84 -7.56
C ILE A 9 11.05 -3.24 -7.84
N PHE A 10 9.92 -3.56 -7.23
CA PHE A 10 9.21 -4.83 -7.42
C PHE A 10 7.95 -4.61 -8.24
N THR A 11 7.82 -5.32 -9.33
CA THR A 11 6.59 -5.38 -10.11
C THR A 11 5.69 -6.49 -9.57
N LEU A 12 4.44 -6.15 -9.29
CA LEU A 12 3.44 -7.07 -8.76
C LEU A 12 2.49 -7.46 -9.90
N ASP A 13 2.73 -8.63 -10.50
CA ASP A 13 2.04 -9.11 -11.70
C ASP A 13 1.11 -10.31 -11.46
N ARG A 14 0.96 -10.76 -10.22
CA ARG A 14 0.17 -11.94 -9.86
C ARG A 14 -1.28 -11.57 -9.54
N ALA A 15 -2.19 -11.74 -10.51
CA ALA A 15 -3.61 -11.40 -10.35
C ALA A 15 -4.29 -12.05 -9.13
N GLY A 16 -3.94 -13.27 -8.76
CA GLY A 16 -4.53 -14.00 -7.62
C GLY A 16 -4.16 -13.45 -6.23
N GLY A 17 -3.36 -12.39 -6.18
CA GLY A 17 -2.90 -11.78 -4.93
C GLY A 17 -1.50 -12.23 -4.51
N ILE A 18 -0.90 -11.46 -3.61
CA ILE A 18 0.44 -11.71 -3.11
C ILE A 18 0.58 -11.18 -1.68
N THR A 19 1.28 -11.92 -0.85
CA THR A 19 1.72 -11.45 0.47
C THR A 19 3.23 -11.26 0.47
N ILE A 20 3.67 -10.06 0.83
CA ILE A 20 5.07 -9.68 0.92
C ILE A 20 5.36 -9.37 2.39
N THR A 21 6.46 -9.90 2.91
CA THR A 21 6.98 -9.51 4.22
C THR A 21 8.27 -8.74 4.02
N LEU A 22 8.32 -7.52 4.55
CA LEU A 22 9.52 -6.69 4.58
C LEU A 22 10.56 -7.33 5.51
N PRO A 23 11.86 -7.11 5.32
CA PRO A 23 12.84 -7.45 6.36
C PRO A 23 12.61 -6.62 7.63
N ALA A 24 13.25 -6.96 8.73
CA ALA A 24 13.30 -6.08 9.90
C ALA A 24 13.77 -4.68 9.46
N ALA A 25 13.11 -3.64 9.99
CA ALA A 25 13.46 -2.28 9.62
C ALA A 25 14.91 -1.98 9.99
N ALA A 26 15.64 -1.34 9.09
CA ALA A 26 16.97 -0.78 9.35
C ALA A 26 17.11 0.52 8.57
N ALA A 27 17.55 1.55 9.24
CA ALA A 27 17.60 2.89 8.67
C ALA A 27 18.24 2.92 7.28
N GLY A 28 17.54 3.52 6.31
CA GLY A 28 17.99 3.64 4.93
C GLY A 28 17.55 2.49 4.00
N TYR A 29 16.91 1.43 4.49
CA TYR A 29 16.30 0.44 3.60
C TYR A 29 15.15 1.07 2.82
N PHE A 30 15.08 0.73 1.54
CA PHE A 30 14.11 1.28 0.61
C PHE A 30 13.55 0.18 -0.28
N PHE A 31 12.23 0.13 -0.42
CA PHE A 31 11.53 -0.78 -1.31
C PHE A 31 10.42 -0.02 -2.05
N ASP A 32 10.25 -0.33 -3.32
CA ASP A 32 9.23 0.27 -4.17
C ASP A 32 8.42 -0.84 -4.84
N PHE A 33 7.10 -0.76 -4.74
CA PHE A 33 6.17 -1.75 -5.27
C PHE A 33 5.26 -1.12 -6.30
N VAL A 34 5.20 -1.70 -7.48
CA VAL A 34 4.36 -1.24 -8.58
C VAL A 34 3.44 -2.37 -9.03
N VAL A 35 2.14 -2.13 -8.98
CA VAL A 35 1.13 -3.08 -9.46
C VAL A 35 1.06 -3.01 -10.98
N THR A 36 1.41 -4.10 -11.65
CA THR A 36 1.40 -4.22 -13.12
C THR A 36 0.25 -5.09 -13.63
N THR A 37 -0.51 -5.71 -12.74
CA THR A 37 -1.73 -6.46 -13.07
C THR A 37 -2.75 -6.21 -11.97
N THR A 38 -3.99 -5.88 -12.35
CA THR A 38 -5.10 -5.71 -11.38
C THR A 38 -5.30 -7.02 -10.61
N PHE A 39 -5.32 -6.94 -9.29
CA PHE A 39 -5.53 -8.09 -8.43
C PHE A 39 -7.01 -8.50 -8.41
N THR A 40 -7.27 -9.80 -8.47
CA THR A 40 -8.56 -10.41 -8.15
C THR A 40 -8.60 -10.94 -6.72
N GLY A 41 -7.43 -11.18 -6.14
CA GLY A 41 -7.23 -11.52 -4.75
C GLY A 41 -6.66 -10.35 -3.96
N THR A 42 -6.17 -10.62 -2.76
CA THR A 42 -5.57 -9.64 -1.84
C THR A 42 -4.09 -9.46 -2.10
N TRP A 43 -3.61 -8.23 -2.13
CA TRP A 43 -2.18 -7.97 -1.98
C TRP A 43 -1.90 -7.31 -0.64
N THR A 44 -0.87 -7.82 0.02
CA THR A 44 -0.54 -7.46 1.39
C THR A 44 0.94 -7.19 1.51
N ILE A 45 1.31 -6.15 2.23
CA ILE A 45 2.69 -5.87 2.62
C ILE A 45 2.75 -5.81 4.15
N ASN A 46 3.47 -6.76 4.74
CA ASN A 46 3.64 -6.86 6.18
C ASN A 46 5.00 -6.29 6.60
N ALA A 47 5.05 -5.57 7.69
CA ALA A 47 6.31 -5.40 8.43
C ALA A 47 6.83 -6.76 8.93
N ALA A 48 8.11 -6.84 9.26
CA ALA A 48 8.70 -8.10 9.75
C ALA A 48 8.14 -8.53 11.11
N SER A 49 7.73 -7.58 11.92
CA SER A 49 7.20 -7.81 13.25
C SER A 49 6.22 -6.69 13.65
N ALA A 50 5.43 -6.93 14.69
CA ALA A 50 4.53 -5.92 15.26
C ALA A 50 5.25 -4.74 15.91
N SER A 51 6.56 -4.84 16.13
CA SER A 51 7.39 -3.72 16.60
C SER A 51 7.90 -2.83 15.47
N ASP A 52 7.82 -3.29 14.23
CA ASP A 52 8.16 -2.51 13.04
C ASP A 52 6.89 -1.82 12.53
N VAL A 53 6.69 -0.57 12.91
CA VAL A 53 5.47 0.16 12.61
C VAL A 53 5.52 0.88 11.27
N LEU A 54 4.38 0.97 10.60
CA LEU A 54 4.18 1.77 9.40
C LEU A 54 3.76 3.18 9.79
N GLN A 55 4.35 4.19 9.18
CA GLN A 55 3.98 5.60 9.34
C GLN A 55 3.89 6.28 7.97
N GLY A 56 3.10 7.35 7.87
CA GLY A 56 2.86 8.03 6.61
C GLY A 56 1.49 7.66 6.05
N GLY A 57 1.42 7.21 4.82
CA GLY A 57 0.14 6.86 4.22
C GLY A 57 0.17 6.77 2.71
N CYS A 58 -0.99 6.72 2.10
CA CYS A 58 -1.14 6.73 0.66
C CYS A 58 -2.36 7.53 0.22
N TRP A 59 -2.35 7.95 -1.03
CA TRP A 59 -3.50 8.48 -1.71
C TRP A 59 -4.20 7.35 -2.45
N ILE A 60 -5.51 7.18 -2.23
CA ILE A 60 -6.34 6.31 -3.06
C ILE A 60 -7.08 7.20 -4.05
N VAL A 61 -6.87 6.93 -5.32
CA VAL A 61 -7.55 7.58 -6.44
C VAL A 61 -8.68 6.68 -6.90
N ASP A 62 -9.89 7.19 -6.92
CA ASP A 62 -11.02 6.50 -7.54
C ASP A 62 -10.83 6.48 -9.05
N LYS A 63 -10.71 5.28 -9.63
CA LYS A 63 -10.50 5.13 -11.07
C LYS A 63 -11.77 5.29 -11.88
N ASP A 64 -12.92 5.08 -11.26
CA ASP A 64 -14.21 5.12 -11.94
C ASP A 64 -14.89 6.46 -11.73
N ASN A 65 -14.60 7.40 -12.61
CA ASN A 65 -15.23 8.70 -12.63
C ASN A 65 -16.69 8.68 -13.11
N VAL A 66 -17.29 7.50 -13.25
CA VAL A 66 -18.64 7.36 -13.83
C VAL A 66 -19.71 7.15 -12.78
N ASP A 67 -19.31 6.92 -11.56
CA ASP A 67 -20.25 6.70 -10.49
C ASP A 67 -20.89 8.00 -10.02
N SER A 68 -22.12 8.16 -10.46
CA SER A 68 -23.09 9.12 -9.91
C SER A 68 -23.38 8.91 -8.41
N HIS A 69 -22.55 8.21 -7.73
CA HIS A 69 -22.58 8.04 -6.28
C HIS A 69 -21.85 9.19 -5.59
N VAL A 70 -22.28 10.16 -6.05
CA VAL A 70 -22.68 11.36 -5.52
C VAL A 70 -22.09 11.92 -4.27
N ALA A 71 -21.89 11.49 -3.33
CA ALA A 71 -21.72 12.33 -2.15
C ALA A 71 -20.27 12.57 -1.80
N VAL A 72 -19.42 11.74 -2.29
CA VAL A 72 -17.99 11.88 -2.05
C VAL A 72 -17.22 11.41 -3.27
N ASN A 73 -17.31 12.23 -4.34
CA ASN A 73 -16.17 12.36 -5.18
C ASN A 73 -15.95 11.34 -6.27
N ALA A 74 -16.78 11.34 -7.28
CA ALA A 74 -16.34 10.89 -8.60
C ALA A 74 -14.98 11.57 -8.92
N GLY A 75 -13.93 10.78 -9.05
CA GLY A 75 -12.56 11.27 -9.23
C GLY A 75 -11.91 11.80 -7.96
N ALA A 76 -12.45 11.47 -6.79
CA ALA A 76 -11.82 11.89 -5.55
C ALA A 76 -10.54 11.13 -5.27
N THR A 77 -9.61 11.88 -4.81
CA THR A 77 -8.40 11.36 -4.18
C THR A 77 -8.58 11.51 -2.68
N ILE A 78 -8.57 10.40 -1.96
CA ILE A 78 -8.62 10.40 -0.49
C ILE A 78 -7.26 9.98 0.04
N GLY A 79 -6.68 10.82 0.90
CA GLY A 79 -5.47 10.47 1.64
C GLY A 79 -5.83 9.60 2.85
N PHE A 80 -5.17 8.46 2.97
CA PHE A 80 -5.22 7.64 4.16
C PHE A 80 -3.87 7.69 4.84
N SER A 81 -3.84 8.17 6.08
CA SER A 81 -2.68 8.03 6.94
C SER A 81 -2.76 6.73 7.72
N THR A 82 -1.61 6.17 8.07
CA THR A 82 -1.57 5.11 9.06
C THR A 82 -2.12 5.67 10.37
N PRO A 83 -3.10 5.03 11.00
CA PRO A 83 -3.48 5.38 12.36
C PRO A 83 -2.28 5.24 13.28
N ALA A 84 -2.20 6.08 14.28
CA ALA A 84 -1.01 6.24 15.11
C ALA A 84 -0.43 4.92 15.64
N ALA A 85 0.86 4.75 15.47
CA ALA A 85 1.78 3.94 16.27
C ALA A 85 1.59 2.40 16.33
N ALA A 86 0.62 1.81 15.66
CA ALA A 86 0.35 0.37 15.78
C ALA A 86 0.21 -0.38 14.44
N ASP A 87 0.07 0.34 13.32
CA ASP A 87 -0.10 -0.34 12.05
C ASP A 87 1.21 -0.97 11.58
N HIS A 88 1.12 -2.22 11.20
CA HIS A 88 2.25 -3.00 10.69
C HIS A 88 1.92 -3.74 9.40
N GLN A 89 0.76 -3.44 8.82
CA GLN A 89 0.31 -4.11 7.60
C GLN A 89 -0.42 -3.13 6.66
N PHE A 90 -0.15 -3.27 5.37
CA PHE A 90 -0.97 -2.74 4.29
C PHE A 90 -1.75 -3.89 3.65
N VAL A 91 -3.04 -3.70 3.44
CA VAL A 91 -3.94 -4.71 2.86
C VAL A 91 -4.84 -4.08 1.81
N ALA A 92 -4.66 -4.47 0.56
CA ALA A 92 -5.60 -4.17 -0.52
C ALA A 92 -6.41 -5.44 -0.84
N ASP A 93 -7.53 -5.60 -0.17
CA ASP A 93 -8.40 -6.79 -0.21
C ASP A 93 -9.65 -6.63 -1.10
N GLY A 94 -9.72 -5.54 -1.85
CA GLY A 94 -10.86 -5.26 -2.72
C GLY A 94 -10.70 -3.97 -3.51
N ASP A 95 -11.72 -3.65 -4.27
CA ASP A 95 -11.76 -2.47 -5.12
C ASP A 95 -11.57 -1.18 -4.31
N THR A 96 -12.15 -1.13 -3.13
CA THR A 96 -12.14 0.06 -2.26
C THR A 96 -10.79 0.36 -1.61
N LYS A 97 -9.82 -0.59 -1.65
CA LYS A 97 -8.51 -0.48 -1.01
C LYS A 97 -7.33 -0.55 -1.98
N GLY A 98 -7.55 -0.28 -3.25
CA GLY A 98 -6.46 0.00 -4.16
C GLY A 98 -5.80 -1.22 -4.82
N ARG A 99 -6.56 -2.15 -5.36
CA ARG A 99 -6.05 -3.35 -6.04
C ARG A 99 -5.70 -3.19 -7.51
N PHE A 100 -5.89 -1.99 -8.09
CA PHE A 100 -5.81 -1.82 -9.54
C PHE A 100 -4.40 -1.58 -10.06
N LEU A 101 -4.23 -1.96 -11.33
CA LEU A 101 -3.05 -1.68 -12.15
C LEU A 101 -2.64 -0.19 -12.03
N GLY A 102 -1.35 0.07 -11.89
CA GLY A 102 -0.78 1.40 -11.75
C GLY A 102 -0.59 1.84 -10.29
N SER A 103 -1.17 1.12 -9.32
CA SER A 103 -0.93 1.40 -7.91
C SER A 103 0.56 1.26 -7.56
N ARG A 104 1.07 2.17 -6.74
CA ARG A 104 2.47 2.19 -6.32
C ARG A 104 2.59 2.60 -4.86
N LEU A 105 3.40 1.87 -4.12
CA LEU A 105 3.77 2.17 -2.75
C LEU A 105 5.27 2.09 -2.55
N THR A 106 5.79 3.06 -1.83
CA THR A 106 7.19 3.15 -1.44
C THR A 106 7.32 2.97 0.06
N TYR A 107 8.30 2.21 0.49
CA TYR A 107 8.64 1.98 1.89
C TYR A 107 10.07 2.41 2.13
N LEU A 108 10.29 3.35 3.04
CA LEU A 108 11.59 3.81 3.51
C LEU A 108 11.73 3.53 5.01
N ALA A 109 12.72 2.75 5.41
CA ALA A 109 13.02 2.58 6.83
C ALA A 109 13.70 3.85 7.38
N ALA A 110 12.98 4.54 8.25
CA ALA A 110 13.48 5.76 8.92
C ALA A 110 14.32 5.43 10.16
N SER A 111 14.14 4.23 10.72
CA SER A 111 14.89 3.72 11.88
C SER A 111 14.79 2.19 11.90
N ASP A 112 15.36 1.58 12.93
CA ASP A 112 15.35 0.12 13.13
C ASP A 112 13.97 -0.44 13.56
N SER A 113 12.93 0.39 13.58
CA SER A 113 11.57 -0.03 13.94
C SER A 113 10.46 0.75 13.22
N LYS A 114 10.83 1.56 12.21
CA LYS A 114 9.86 2.44 11.53
C LYS A 114 10.03 2.43 10.03
N TRP A 115 8.93 2.16 9.33
CA TRP A 115 8.79 2.30 7.90
C TRP A 115 7.94 3.53 7.57
N ILE A 116 8.47 4.44 6.78
CA ILE A 116 7.69 5.51 6.17
C ILE A 116 7.08 4.96 4.90
N VAL A 117 5.77 5.06 4.79
CA VAL A 117 5.00 4.64 3.61
C VAL A 117 4.51 5.86 2.88
N ASP A 118 4.69 5.87 1.57
CA ASP A 118 4.15 6.89 0.67
C ASP A 118 3.72 6.24 -0.64
N GLY A 119 2.73 6.82 -1.32
CA GLY A 119 2.35 6.35 -2.63
C GLY A 119 0.95 6.72 -3.08
N VAL A 120 0.63 6.24 -4.26
CA VAL A 120 -0.68 6.39 -4.90
C VAL A 120 -1.19 5.02 -5.30
N ILE A 121 -2.40 4.71 -4.89
CA ILE A 121 -3.07 3.47 -5.26
C ILE A 121 -4.41 3.79 -5.92
N PHE A 122 -4.88 2.90 -6.78
CA PHE A 122 -6.13 3.08 -7.51
C PHE A 122 -7.19 2.16 -6.96
N GLY A 123 -8.29 2.75 -6.51
CA GLY A 123 -9.46 2.07 -5.97
C GLY A 123 -10.70 2.32 -6.81
N ASP A 124 -11.83 1.82 -6.34
CA ASP A 124 -13.15 1.97 -6.96
C ASP A 124 -14.25 1.88 -5.89
N GLY A 125 -15.32 2.66 -6.03
CA GLY A 125 -16.42 2.69 -5.09
C GLY A 125 -16.12 3.46 -3.80
N THR A 126 -16.67 3.03 -2.68
CA THR A 126 -16.45 3.69 -1.38
C THR A 126 -15.07 3.35 -0.83
N LEU A 127 -14.12 4.25 -1.05
CA LEU A 127 -12.72 4.03 -0.66
C LEU A 127 -12.56 3.82 0.85
N ALA A 128 -11.71 2.89 1.23
CA ALA A 128 -11.50 2.49 2.62
C ALA A 128 -10.02 2.42 3.02
N LEU A 129 -9.75 2.56 4.31
CA LEU A 129 -8.40 2.52 4.89
C LEU A 129 -7.73 1.17 4.61
N PRO A 130 -6.55 1.15 3.96
CA PRO A 130 -5.82 -0.09 3.67
C PRO A 130 -4.79 -0.48 4.74
N PHE A 131 -4.61 0.31 5.79
CA PHE A 131 -3.64 0.02 6.86
C PHE A 131 -4.30 -0.60 8.08
N THR A 132 -3.63 -1.57 8.69
CA THR A 132 -4.04 -2.27 9.92
C THR A 132 -2.86 -2.65 10.80
#